data_a302408d6f169cfe21216d90c1487c46
#
_entry.id   a302408d6f169cfe21216d90c1487c46
#
_cell.length_a   1.000
_cell.length_b   1.000
_cell.length_c   1.000
_cell.angle_alpha   90.00
_cell.angle_beta   90.00
_cell.angle_gamma   90.00
#
_symmetry.space_group_name_H-M   'P 1'
#
loop_
_entity.id
_entity.type
_entity.pdbx_description
1 polymer ?
#
loop_
_entity_poly.entity_id
_entity_poly.type
_entity_poly.pdbx_seq_one_letter_code
_entity_poly.pdbx_strand_id
1 'polypeptide(L)'
;MAFDMGLVQRGARNRRTPYYEATQKYDPMGFTVYNHMYFPIRFDTFENEFDALLNAVTLWDVSVERCLEISGPDGFTFAQLLTPRDLSACAVGQAKYVLICDSDGGIVNDPVLTRMDETTFWFALASSDALLFARGLRNAYPDLDVTIREADVAPLQVQGPKSKPLMVKLLGEAILDLRYYFWRHAEIAGVPVVVTRTGWTSEVGYEVYTVDTSRGNEVYEAIMDAGAEFGIKPTGPSDIRRIEGAIFNWGADMTYENNPVEMGLDRLVDWDLPDEASISLAALRRIRDAGVARRIVGVEFGGDPFEALNATKWPVVEGGRRIGKVTSAIHSPRLGKNIGFAWVPTDRSSLGTSLTVETEWGARTAVVVEMPFVDPSKQIPVS
;
A
#
# COMPACT_ATOMS: atom_id res chain seq x y z
N MET A 1 -9.22 -17.77 -28.53
CA MET A 1 -8.47 -16.49 -28.60
C MET A 1 -8.21 -16.05 -27.16
N ALA A 2 -6.97 -16.10 -26.72
CA ALA A 2 -6.61 -15.53 -25.44
C ALA A 2 -6.77 -13.99 -25.57
N PHE A 3 -7.57 -13.37 -24.72
CA PHE A 3 -7.62 -11.92 -24.60
C PHE A 3 -6.25 -11.46 -24.10
N ASP A 4 -5.56 -10.66 -24.90
CA ASP A 4 -4.37 -9.96 -24.41
C ASP A 4 -4.83 -8.86 -23.43
N MET A 5 -4.83 -9.22 -22.15
CA MET A 5 -5.21 -8.32 -21.05
C MET A 5 -4.16 -7.20 -20.82
N GLY A 6 -3.03 -7.23 -21.54
CA GLY A 6 -1.97 -6.21 -21.45
C GLY A 6 -2.30 -4.88 -22.13
N LEU A 7 -3.39 -4.81 -22.91
CA LEU A 7 -3.80 -3.59 -23.60
C LEU A 7 -4.81 -2.77 -22.76
N VAL A 8 -4.33 -1.80 -22.01
CA VAL A 8 -5.19 -0.76 -21.43
C VAL A 8 -5.54 0.26 -22.51
N GLN A 9 -6.84 0.40 -22.82
CA GLN A 9 -7.29 1.40 -23.79
C GLN A 9 -6.95 2.83 -23.29
N ARG A 10 -6.16 3.56 -24.07
CA ARG A 10 -5.88 4.97 -23.81
C ARG A 10 -7.13 5.82 -24.06
N GLY A 11 -7.44 6.72 -23.14
CA GLY A 11 -8.58 7.62 -23.27
C GLY A 11 -8.50 8.80 -22.32
N ALA A 12 -9.19 9.89 -22.64
CA ALA A 12 -9.19 11.12 -21.84
C ALA A 12 -9.81 10.98 -20.44
N ARG A 13 -10.44 9.83 -20.15
CA ARG A 13 -11.01 9.52 -18.83
C ARG A 13 -9.94 9.33 -17.76
N ASN A 14 -8.81 8.75 -18.14
CA ASN A 14 -7.72 8.47 -17.20
C ASN A 14 -6.67 9.58 -17.29
N ARG A 15 -6.23 10.04 -16.14
CA ARG A 15 -5.16 11.03 -16.00
C ARG A 15 -3.80 10.38 -16.24
N ARG A 16 -2.84 11.19 -16.66
CA ARG A 16 -1.42 10.85 -16.62
C ARG A 16 -0.84 11.27 -15.28
N THR A 17 0.14 10.53 -14.82
CA THR A 17 0.94 10.94 -13.66
C THR A 17 1.87 12.11 -14.04
N PRO A 18 2.36 12.90 -13.08
CA PRO A 18 3.38 13.92 -13.35
C PRO A 18 4.69 13.38 -13.91
N TYR A 19 4.92 12.07 -13.79
CA TYR A 19 6.12 11.37 -14.25
C TYR A 19 5.89 10.58 -15.54
N TYR A 20 4.70 10.63 -16.10
CA TYR A 20 4.29 9.79 -17.23
C TYR A 20 5.27 9.89 -18.42
N GLU A 21 5.68 11.09 -18.81
CA GLU A 21 6.58 11.26 -19.96
C GLU A 21 8.00 10.77 -19.66
N ALA A 22 8.49 10.93 -18.42
CA ALA A 22 9.77 10.39 -18.00
C ALA A 22 9.74 8.87 -17.97
N THR A 23 8.69 8.24 -17.47
CA THR A 23 8.56 6.77 -17.43
C THR A 23 8.57 6.15 -18.83
N GLN A 24 8.03 6.87 -19.86
CA GLN A 24 8.02 6.36 -21.25
C GLN A 24 9.41 6.16 -21.83
N LYS A 25 10.45 6.86 -21.33
CA LYS A 25 11.84 6.71 -21.78
C LYS A 25 12.44 5.35 -21.43
N TYR A 26 11.82 4.62 -20.52
CA TYR A 26 12.25 3.32 -20.01
C TYR A 26 11.40 2.16 -20.52
N ASP A 27 10.62 2.38 -21.59
CA ASP A 27 9.85 1.36 -22.30
C ASP A 27 8.95 0.49 -21.39
N PRO A 28 7.97 1.08 -20.67
CA PRO A 28 7.09 0.31 -19.80
C PRO A 28 6.35 -0.78 -20.58
N MET A 29 6.43 -2.02 -20.11
CA MET A 29 5.88 -3.21 -20.76
C MET A 29 4.37 -3.33 -20.59
N GLY A 30 3.76 -2.56 -19.68
CA GLY A 30 2.32 -2.58 -19.46
C GLY A 30 1.86 -1.51 -18.49
N PHE A 31 0.56 -1.23 -18.55
CA PHE A 31 -0.12 -0.29 -17.68
C PHE A 31 -1.38 -0.90 -17.09
N THR A 32 -1.73 -0.48 -15.90
CA THR A 32 -3.07 -0.62 -15.34
C THR A 32 -3.65 0.77 -15.05
N VAL A 33 -4.89 0.80 -14.54
CA VAL A 33 -5.53 2.01 -14.05
C VAL A 33 -5.68 1.89 -12.55
N TYR A 34 -5.17 2.88 -11.83
CA TYR A 34 -5.26 2.98 -10.38
C TYR A 34 -5.68 4.41 -10.02
N ASN A 35 -6.69 4.59 -9.18
CA ASN A 35 -7.24 5.92 -8.85
C ASN A 35 -7.50 6.82 -10.06
N HIS A 36 -8.01 6.26 -11.17
CA HIS A 36 -8.27 6.95 -12.45
C HIS A 36 -7.02 7.50 -13.17
N MET A 37 -5.85 6.95 -12.89
CA MET A 37 -4.58 7.32 -13.52
C MET A 37 -3.93 6.11 -14.17
N TYR A 38 -3.16 6.34 -15.25
CA TYR A 38 -2.33 5.30 -15.84
C TYR A 38 -1.17 4.99 -14.91
N PHE A 39 -1.00 3.71 -14.58
CA PHE A 39 0.03 3.20 -13.68
C PHE A 39 0.90 2.19 -14.43
N PRO A 40 2.21 2.44 -14.63
CA PRO A 40 3.11 1.47 -15.21
C PRO A 40 3.30 0.30 -14.25
N ILE A 41 3.07 -0.92 -14.73
CA ILE A 41 3.09 -2.13 -13.89
C ILE A 41 4.36 -2.94 -14.03
N ARG A 42 5.16 -2.70 -15.07
CA ARG A 42 6.38 -3.44 -15.33
C ARG A 42 7.24 -2.76 -16.40
N PHE A 43 8.57 -2.87 -16.27
CA PHE A 43 9.59 -2.38 -17.22
C PHE A 43 10.57 -3.48 -17.65
N ASP A 44 10.69 -4.57 -16.85
CA ASP A 44 11.57 -5.72 -17.09
C ASP A 44 10.83 -7.01 -16.70
N THR A 45 11.49 -8.16 -16.61
CA THR A 45 10.90 -9.35 -16.03
C THR A 45 10.67 -9.18 -14.53
N PHE A 46 9.71 -9.91 -13.98
CA PHE A 46 9.42 -9.85 -12.54
C PHE A 46 10.64 -10.23 -11.70
N GLU A 47 11.43 -11.20 -12.17
CA GLU A 47 12.64 -11.65 -11.49
C GLU A 47 13.72 -10.55 -11.46
N ASN A 48 13.92 -9.85 -12.58
CA ASN A 48 14.89 -8.77 -12.67
C ASN A 48 14.51 -7.55 -11.84
N GLU A 49 13.22 -7.18 -11.81
CA GLU A 49 12.72 -6.11 -10.95
C GLU A 49 12.80 -6.50 -9.47
N PHE A 50 12.44 -7.74 -9.14
CA PHE A 50 12.56 -8.26 -7.78
C PHE A 50 14.02 -8.33 -7.32
N ASP A 51 14.95 -8.79 -8.17
CA ASP A 51 16.39 -8.79 -7.87
C ASP A 51 16.91 -7.37 -7.62
N ALA A 52 16.53 -6.40 -8.46
CA ALA A 52 16.92 -5.01 -8.27
C ALA A 52 16.41 -4.41 -6.96
N LEU A 53 15.18 -4.75 -6.57
CA LEU A 53 14.58 -4.33 -5.29
C LEU A 53 15.34 -4.92 -4.10
N LEU A 54 15.82 -6.16 -4.18
CA LEU A 54 16.53 -6.83 -3.09
C LEU A 54 18.01 -6.48 -3.00
N ASN A 55 18.68 -6.18 -4.12
CA ASN A 55 20.13 -6.10 -4.19
C ASN A 55 20.66 -4.73 -4.68
N ALA A 56 19.78 -3.86 -5.19
CA ALA A 56 20.14 -2.56 -5.73
C ALA A 56 19.18 -1.46 -5.21
N VAL A 57 18.55 -0.72 -6.11
CA VAL A 57 17.53 0.29 -5.82
C VAL A 57 16.54 0.35 -6.99
N THR A 58 15.28 0.57 -6.66
CA THR A 58 14.20 0.71 -7.64
C THR A 58 13.51 2.05 -7.50
N LEU A 59 13.01 2.59 -8.61
CA LEU A 59 12.18 3.81 -8.65
C LEU A 59 10.79 3.46 -9.16
N TRP A 60 9.76 3.81 -8.38
CA TRP A 60 8.37 3.51 -8.67
C TRP A 60 7.58 4.81 -8.82
N ASP A 61 6.85 4.96 -9.90
CA ASP A 61 5.85 6.03 -10.01
C ASP A 61 4.58 5.61 -9.29
N VAL A 62 4.48 5.97 -8.02
CA VAL A 62 3.31 5.71 -7.17
C VAL A 62 2.42 6.94 -6.98
N SER A 63 2.56 7.94 -7.84
CA SER A 63 1.71 9.15 -7.78
C SER A 63 0.22 8.86 -8.07
N VAL A 64 -0.08 7.67 -8.55
CA VAL A 64 -1.44 7.12 -8.59
C VAL A 64 -2.08 6.94 -7.20
N GLU A 65 -1.30 6.95 -6.12
CA GLU A 65 -1.77 7.04 -4.74
C GLU A 65 -2.18 8.48 -4.42
N ARG A 66 -3.24 8.97 -5.09
CA ARG A 66 -3.75 10.33 -4.91
C ARG A 66 -3.69 10.74 -3.44
N CYS A 67 -3.14 11.90 -3.16
CA CYS A 67 -3.02 12.38 -1.79
C CYS A 67 -4.28 13.14 -1.37
N LEU A 68 -5.03 12.62 -0.39
CA LEU A 68 -6.10 13.34 0.27
C LEU A 68 -5.48 14.29 1.31
N GLU A 69 -5.73 15.60 1.16
CA GLU A 69 -5.39 16.59 2.17
C GLU A 69 -6.63 17.00 2.96
N ILE A 70 -6.47 16.99 4.28
CA ILE A 70 -7.40 17.56 5.26
C ILE A 70 -6.65 18.66 5.99
N SER A 71 -7.17 19.89 5.94
CA SER A 71 -6.55 21.06 6.55
C SER A 71 -7.59 22.04 7.08
N GLY A 72 -7.17 22.98 7.92
CA GLY A 72 -8.03 24.00 8.53
C GLY A 72 -8.05 23.91 10.05
N PRO A 73 -8.68 24.87 10.74
CA PRO A 73 -8.70 24.93 12.21
C PRO A 73 -9.13 23.61 12.87
N ASP A 74 -10.10 22.89 12.28
CA ASP A 74 -10.61 21.61 12.77
C ASP A 74 -10.04 20.40 12.01
N GLY A 75 -8.93 20.56 11.28
CA GLY A 75 -8.31 19.51 10.47
C GLY A 75 -7.95 18.27 11.28
N PHE A 76 -7.40 18.44 12.49
CA PHE A 76 -7.11 17.33 13.40
C PHE A 76 -8.37 16.57 13.79
N THR A 77 -9.42 17.27 14.22
CA THR A 77 -10.69 16.66 14.62
C THR A 77 -11.29 15.86 13.49
N PHE A 78 -11.31 16.42 12.28
CA PHE A 78 -11.88 15.73 11.12
C PHE A 78 -11.02 14.53 10.67
N ALA A 79 -9.69 14.67 10.68
CA ALA A 79 -8.79 13.56 10.38
C ALA A 79 -8.98 12.39 11.37
N GLN A 80 -9.16 12.70 12.67
CA GLN A 80 -9.43 11.70 13.70
C GLN A 80 -10.77 10.98 13.50
N LEU A 81 -11.81 11.67 13.01
CA LEU A 81 -13.12 11.04 12.72
C LEU A 81 -13.01 9.91 11.69
N LEU A 82 -12.09 10.01 10.72
CA LEU A 82 -11.92 9.02 9.65
C LEU A 82 -11.25 7.73 10.10
N THR A 83 -10.44 7.77 11.17
CA THR A 83 -9.63 6.62 11.57
C THR A 83 -9.88 6.22 13.02
N PRO A 84 -9.97 4.90 13.32
CA PRO A 84 -10.02 4.41 14.69
C PRO A 84 -8.66 4.45 15.39
N ARG A 85 -7.60 4.94 14.73
CA ARG A 85 -6.27 5.07 15.32
C ARG A 85 -6.10 6.43 15.98
N ASP A 86 -5.54 6.45 17.20
CA ASP A 86 -5.25 7.70 17.91
C ASP A 86 -4.19 8.52 17.18
N LEU A 87 -4.60 9.68 16.66
CA LEU A 87 -3.73 10.64 15.98
C LEU A 87 -3.04 11.59 16.95
N SER A 88 -3.46 11.68 18.22
CA SER A 88 -2.77 12.50 19.25
C SER A 88 -1.33 12.02 19.47
N ALA A 89 -1.11 10.71 19.33
CA ALA A 89 0.21 10.07 19.38
C ALA A 89 1.00 10.17 18.07
N CYS A 90 0.55 10.92 17.05
CA CYS A 90 1.27 11.22 15.83
C CYS A 90 1.84 12.62 15.91
N ALA A 91 3.16 12.77 16.05
CA ALA A 91 3.79 14.07 16.10
C ALA A 91 3.75 14.79 14.73
N VAL A 92 3.83 16.12 14.70
CA VAL A 92 4.16 16.88 13.49
C VAL A 92 5.50 16.38 12.95
N GLY A 93 5.60 16.14 11.64
CA GLY A 93 6.80 15.52 11.05
C GLY A 93 6.79 14.00 11.05
N GLN A 94 5.71 13.37 11.55
CA GLN A 94 5.55 11.91 11.59
C GLN A 94 4.50 11.43 10.58
N ALA A 95 4.68 10.22 10.08
CA ALA A 95 3.68 9.47 9.33
C ALA A 95 3.16 8.27 10.16
N LYS A 96 1.99 7.76 9.82
CA LYS A 96 1.40 6.54 10.39
C LYS A 96 0.62 5.76 9.32
N TYR A 97 0.75 4.44 9.31
CA TYR A 97 -0.19 3.60 8.57
C TYR A 97 -1.50 3.55 9.36
N VAL A 98 -2.59 3.95 8.74
CA VAL A 98 -3.92 4.03 9.38
C VAL A 98 -4.97 3.32 8.52
N LEU A 99 -6.12 3.06 9.10
CA LEU A 99 -7.29 2.61 8.36
C LEU A 99 -8.32 3.75 8.36
N ILE A 100 -8.90 4.04 7.21
CA ILE A 100 -10.13 4.81 7.12
C ILE A 100 -11.27 3.80 7.16
N CYS A 101 -12.16 3.92 8.15
CA CYS A 101 -13.29 3.01 8.30
C CYS A 101 -14.61 3.76 8.28
N ASP A 102 -15.65 3.12 7.74
CA ASP A 102 -17.01 3.65 7.78
C ASP A 102 -17.71 3.40 9.14
N SER A 103 -18.96 3.86 9.26
CA SER A 103 -19.75 3.73 10.48
C SER A 103 -20.14 2.30 10.85
N ASP A 104 -20.01 1.35 9.92
CA ASP A 104 -20.27 -0.06 10.15
C ASP A 104 -18.96 -0.83 10.45
N GLY A 105 -17.82 -0.15 10.42
CA GLY A 105 -16.49 -0.70 10.66
C GLY A 105 -15.80 -1.25 9.41
N GLY A 106 -16.38 -1.04 8.21
CA GLY A 106 -15.81 -1.45 6.94
C GLY A 106 -14.59 -0.60 6.56
N ILE A 107 -13.55 -1.23 5.98
CA ILE A 107 -12.32 -0.55 5.58
C ILE A 107 -12.51 0.17 4.26
N VAL A 108 -12.66 1.50 4.29
CA VAL A 108 -12.78 2.35 3.09
C VAL A 108 -11.44 2.50 2.38
N ASN A 109 -10.34 2.62 3.14
CA ASN A 109 -8.98 2.76 2.63
C ASN A 109 -7.96 2.44 3.73
N ASP A 110 -6.70 2.20 3.36
CA ASP A 110 -5.60 1.86 4.26
C ASP A 110 -4.35 2.73 3.99
N PRO A 111 -4.47 4.06 4.09
CA PRO A 111 -3.42 4.96 3.68
C PRO A 111 -2.24 5.04 4.67
N VAL A 112 -1.11 5.54 4.17
CA VAL A 112 -0.12 6.20 5.02
C VAL A 112 -0.58 7.65 5.24
N LEU A 113 -0.90 7.98 6.49
CA LEU A 113 -1.17 9.34 6.94
C LEU A 113 0.15 10.02 7.28
N THR A 114 0.33 11.26 6.82
CA THR A 114 1.46 12.13 7.15
C THR A 114 0.93 13.39 7.82
N ARG A 115 1.37 13.66 9.06
CA ARG A 115 1.02 14.90 9.77
C ARG A 115 1.96 16.01 9.36
N MET A 116 1.48 16.94 8.54
CA MET A 116 2.28 18.01 7.95
C MET A 116 2.53 19.15 8.94
N ASP A 117 1.49 19.53 9.68
CA ASP A 117 1.53 20.51 10.77
C ASP A 117 0.45 20.16 11.81
N GLU A 118 0.10 21.12 12.69
CA GLU A 118 -0.88 20.90 13.75
C GLU A 118 -2.28 20.58 13.21
N THR A 119 -2.63 21.08 12.04
CA THR A 119 -3.98 21.04 11.46
C THR A 119 -4.04 20.45 10.06
N THR A 120 -2.91 20.10 9.44
CA THR A 120 -2.81 19.60 8.07
C THR A 120 -2.33 18.15 8.04
N PHE A 121 -3.10 17.30 7.36
CA PHE A 121 -2.85 15.88 7.21
C PHE A 121 -2.93 15.47 5.76
N TRP A 122 -1.96 14.69 5.30
CA TRP A 122 -1.97 14.02 4.01
C TRP A 122 -2.21 12.54 4.18
N PHE A 123 -3.02 11.95 3.30
CA PHE A 123 -3.30 10.52 3.24
C PHE A 123 -2.97 10.02 1.82
N ALA A 124 -1.94 9.22 1.67
CA ALA A 124 -1.62 8.54 0.41
C ALA A 124 -2.58 7.37 0.23
N LEU A 125 -3.49 7.48 -0.75
CA LEU A 125 -4.66 6.61 -0.85
C LEU A 125 -4.41 5.35 -1.69
N ALA A 126 -4.87 4.20 -1.21
CA ALA A 126 -5.16 3.07 -2.08
C ALA A 126 -6.29 3.39 -3.08
N SER A 127 -6.49 2.53 -4.11
CA SER A 127 -7.50 2.75 -5.15
C SER A 127 -8.92 2.57 -4.62
N SER A 128 -9.43 3.61 -3.96
CA SER A 128 -10.81 3.67 -3.46
C SER A 128 -11.35 5.10 -3.47
N ASP A 129 -12.64 5.27 -3.21
CA ASP A 129 -13.33 6.55 -3.20
C ASP A 129 -13.19 7.35 -1.89
N ALA A 130 -12.08 7.19 -1.15
CA ALA A 130 -11.88 7.79 0.16
C ALA A 130 -11.98 9.34 0.15
N LEU A 131 -11.58 10.00 -0.94
CA LEU A 131 -11.76 11.44 -1.09
C LEU A 131 -13.25 11.83 -1.13
N LEU A 132 -14.08 11.10 -1.89
CA LEU A 132 -15.52 11.34 -1.94
C LEU A 132 -16.19 10.97 -0.62
N PHE A 133 -15.74 9.90 0.03
CA PHE A 133 -16.19 9.51 1.36
C PHE A 133 -15.93 10.64 2.38
N ALA A 134 -14.72 11.18 2.44
CA ALA A 134 -14.38 12.27 3.36
C ALA A 134 -15.22 13.53 3.10
N ARG A 135 -15.39 13.90 1.80
CA ARG A 135 -16.27 15.03 1.43
C ARG A 135 -17.74 14.78 1.79
N GLY A 136 -18.21 13.54 1.65
CA GLY A 136 -19.57 13.16 2.05
C GLY A 136 -19.75 13.25 3.56
N LEU A 137 -18.79 12.72 4.33
CA LEU A 137 -18.78 12.76 5.78
C LEU A 137 -18.81 14.21 6.32
N ARG A 138 -18.09 15.13 5.66
CA ARG A 138 -18.07 16.56 6.02
C ARG A 138 -19.47 17.17 6.15
N ASN A 139 -20.45 16.67 5.37
CA ASN A 139 -21.84 17.17 5.43
C ASN A 139 -22.55 16.80 6.75
N ALA A 140 -22.10 15.75 7.43
CA ALA A 140 -22.61 15.36 8.75
C ALA A 140 -22.01 16.20 9.89
N TYR A 141 -20.94 16.94 9.62
CA TYR A 141 -20.23 17.78 10.58
C TYR A 141 -20.09 19.23 10.06
N PRO A 142 -21.23 19.94 9.83
CA PRO A 142 -21.26 21.25 9.19
C PRO A 142 -20.52 22.34 9.96
N ASP A 143 -20.36 22.18 11.25
CA ASP A 143 -19.72 23.17 12.14
C ASP A 143 -18.18 23.10 12.14
N LEU A 144 -17.58 22.02 11.59
CA LEU A 144 -16.13 21.91 11.50
C LEU A 144 -15.58 22.78 10.36
N ASP A 145 -14.61 23.62 10.64
CA ASP A 145 -13.91 24.46 9.66
C ASP A 145 -12.73 23.68 9.05
N VAL A 146 -13.04 22.94 7.98
CA VAL A 146 -12.06 22.07 7.30
C VAL A 146 -12.13 22.22 5.77
N THR A 147 -10.96 22.17 5.16
CA THR A 147 -10.79 22.01 3.71
C THR A 147 -10.40 20.56 3.40
N ILE A 148 -11.11 19.95 2.46
CA ILE A 148 -10.88 18.57 2.01
C ILE A 148 -10.64 18.59 0.50
N ARG A 149 -9.43 18.25 0.07
CA ARG A 149 -9.05 18.29 -1.34
C ARG A 149 -8.07 17.18 -1.71
N GLU A 150 -7.88 16.96 -2.99
CA GLU A 150 -6.70 16.28 -3.50
C GLU A 150 -5.55 17.28 -3.45
N ALA A 151 -4.48 16.94 -2.73
CA ALA A 151 -3.27 17.76 -2.71
C ALA A 151 -2.55 17.67 -4.06
N ASP A 152 -1.96 18.78 -4.49
CA ASP A 152 -1.12 18.81 -5.70
C ASP A 152 0.30 18.35 -5.36
N VAL A 153 0.42 17.08 -5.03
CA VAL A 153 1.68 16.40 -4.73
C VAL A 153 1.73 15.02 -5.37
N ALA A 154 2.90 14.56 -5.70
CA ALA A 154 3.08 13.30 -6.40
C ALA A 154 4.21 12.47 -5.77
N PRO A 155 3.93 11.30 -5.18
CA PRO A 155 4.93 10.41 -4.61
C PRO A 155 5.64 9.56 -5.66
N LEU A 156 6.96 9.42 -5.47
CA LEU A 156 7.82 8.38 -6.03
C LEU A 156 8.33 7.51 -4.90
N GLN A 157 8.47 6.20 -5.10
CA GLN A 157 9.15 5.33 -4.15
C GLN A 157 10.55 4.97 -4.62
N VAL A 158 11.56 5.24 -3.77
CA VAL A 158 12.96 4.87 -3.96
C VAL A 158 13.27 3.75 -2.98
N GLN A 159 13.25 2.50 -3.44
CA GLN A 159 13.22 1.33 -2.57
C GLN A 159 14.38 0.37 -2.87
N GLY A 160 14.91 -0.27 -1.83
CA GLY A 160 15.98 -1.25 -1.90
C GLY A 160 17.23 -0.83 -1.11
N PRO A 161 18.20 -1.73 -0.89
CA PRO A 161 19.34 -1.50 0.01
C PRO A 161 20.25 -0.33 -0.42
N LYS A 162 20.29 -0.01 -1.72
CA LYS A 162 21.07 1.13 -2.21
C LYS A 162 20.27 2.44 -2.28
N SER A 163 19.04 2.46 -1.76
CA SER A 163 18.27 3.71 -1.62
C SER A 163 18.97 4.72 -0.71
N LYS A 164 19.58 4.27 0.40
CA LYS A 164 20.32 5.17 1.30
C LYS A 164 21.47 5.90 0.62
N PRO A 165 22.47 5.24 -0.01
CA PRO A 165 23.56 5.95 -0.68
C PRO A 165 23.05 6.82 -1.85
N LEU A 166 21.99 6.42 -2.56
CA LEU A 166 21.35 7.26 -3.56
C LEU A 166 20.77 8.54 -2.96
N MET A 167 20.02 8.42 -1.86
CA MET A 167 19.44 9.60 -1.20
C MET A 167 20.52 10.51 -0.57
N VAL A 168 21.62 9.94 -0.09
CA VAL A 168 22.79 10.73 0.36
C VAL A 168 23.38 11.51 -0.81
N LYS A 169 23.52 10.90 -1.97
CA LYS A 169 24.03 11.60 -3.18
C LYS A 169 23.12 12.75 -3.60
N LEU A 170 21.81 12.59 -3.48
CA LEU A 170 20.82 13.63 -3.85
C LEU A 170 20.67 14.73 -2.81
N LEU A 171 20.70 14.40 -1.51
CA LEU A 171 20.25 15.28 -0.42
C LEU A 171 21.30 15.50 0.68
N GLY A 172 22.47 14.86 0.56
CA GLY A 172 23.51 14.90 1.59
C GLY A 172 23.28 13.92 2.75
N GLU A 173 24.31 13.75 3.60
CA GLU A 173 24.33 12.73 4.67
C GLU A 173 23.22 12.89 5.72
N ALA A 174 22.74 14.12 5.93
CA ALA A 174 21.67 14.39 6.90
C ALA A 174 20.36 13.65 6.62
N ILE A 175 20.19 13.08 5.39
CA ILE A 175 19.01 12.26 5.09
C ILE A 175 19.00 10.94 5.86
N LEU A 176 20.15 10.44 6.31
CA LEU A 176 20.28 9.22 7.09
C LEU A 176 19.70 9.37 8.52
N ASP A 177 19.58 10.59 9.03
CA ASP A 177 18.96 10.89 10.33
C ASP A 177 17.42 10.80 10.28
N LEU A 178 16.84 10.70 9.07
CA LEU A 178 15.40 10.59 8.91
C LEU A 178 14.91 9.23 9.42
N ARG A 179 14.19 9.25 10.53
CA ARG A 179 13.66 8.04 11.19
C ARG A 179 12.54 7.39 10.36
N TYR A 180 12.39 6.09 10.49
CA TYR A 180 11.30 5.34 9.91
C TYR A 180 9.93 5.91 10.32
N TYR A 181 9.03 6.14 9.35
CA TYR A 181 7.76 6.85 9.49
C TYR A 181 7.90 8.32 9.92
N PHE A 182 8.98 8.99 9.52
CA PHE A 182 9.12 10.46 9.62
C PHE A 182 9.36 11.05 8.24
N TRP A 183 9.17 12.36 8.13
CA TRP A 183 9.37 13.11 6.91
C TRP A 183 10.14 14.41 7.13
N ARG A 184 10.66 14.96 6.05
CA ARG A 184 11.30 16.26 6.03
C ARG A 184 11.15 16.95 4.67
N HIS A 185 11.25 18.27 4.66
CA HIS A 185 11.42 19.03 3.42
C HIS A 185 12.81 18.85 2.85
N ALA A 186 12.91 18.82 1.51
CA ALA A 186 14.15 18.75 0.76
C ALA A 186 13.96 19.38 -0.63
N GLU A 187 14.98 19.32 -1.44
CA GLU A 187 14.98 19.80 -2.82
C GLU A 187 15.74 18.82 -3.71
N ILE A 188 15.17 18.43 -4.84
CA ILE A 188 15.83 17.61 -5.88
C ILE A 188 15.74 18.35 -7.19
N ALA A 189 16.89 18.59 -7.85
CA ALA A 189 16.99 19.35 -9.10
C ALA A 189 16.35 20.75 -9.04
N GLY A 190 16.44 21.44 -7.88
CA GLY A 190 15.80 22.74 -7.68
C GLY A 190 14.26 22.66 -7.58
N VAL A 191 13.69 21.48 -7.33
CA VAL A 191 12.25 21.26 -7.13
C VAL A 191 12.01 20.93 -5.67
N PRO A 192 11.11 21.66 -4.96
CA PRO A 192 10.73 21.32 -3.60
C PRO A 192 10.10 19.94 -3.50
N VAL A 193 10.54 19.14 -2.53
CA VAL A 193 9.98 17.81 -2.26
C VAL A 193 9.78 17.61 -0.75
N VAL A 194 8.84 16.72 -0.41
CA VAL A 194 8.73 16.13 0.92
C VAL A 194 9.24 14.71 0.83
N VAL A 195 10.23 14.37 1.66
CA VAL A 195 10.82 13.02 1.70
C VAL A 195 10.36 12.32 2.96
N THR A 196 9.74 11.15 2.82
CA THR A 196 9.35 10.29 3.93
C THR A 196 10.23 9.05 3.99
N ARG A 197 10.39 8.49 5.20
CA ARG A 197 11.07 7.20 5.39
C ARG A 197 10.02 6.09 5.47
N THR A 198 9.32 5.87 4.35
CA THR A 198 8.20 4.94 4.18
C THR A 198 8.36 4.17 2.86
N GLY A 199 7.46 3.23 2.60
CA GLY A 199 7.40 2.45 1.35
C GLY A 199 6.49 1.24 1.47
N TRP A 200 6.03 0.74 0.32
CA TRP A 200 5.10 -0.39 0.20
C TRP A 200 5.80 -1.72 -0.14
N THR A 201 7.09 -1.85 0.18
CA THR A 201 7.92 -2.98 -0.26
C THR A 201 8.42 -3.86 0.87
N SER A 202 8.29 -3.46 2.12
CA SER A 202 9.01 -4.06 3.27
C SER A 202 10.54 -4.12 3.07
N GLU A 203 11.09 -3.34 2.14
CA GLU A 203 12.52 -3.08 2.01
C GLU A 203 12.87 -1.70 2.58
N VAL A 204 14.16 -1.43 2.73
CA VAL A 204 14.63 -0.10 3.09
C VAL A 204 14.33 0.86 1.95
N GLY A 205 13.81 2.06 2.27
CA GLY A 205 13.50 3.00 1.20
C GLY A 205 12.95 4.33 1.69
N TYR A 206 12.62 5.15 0.73
CA TYR A 206 12.08 6.49 0.91
C TYR A 206 10.94 6.72 -0.08
N GLU A 207 10.03 7.60 0.27
CA GLU A 207 9.08 8.18 -0.67
C GLU A 207 9.39 9.66 -0.86
N VAL A 208 9.35 10.11 -2.10
CA VAL A 208 9.66 11.49 -2.50
C VAL A 208 8.40 12.10 -3.10
N TYR A 209 7.74 12.98 -2.37
CA TYR A 209 6.55 13.70 -2.82
C TYR A 209 6.98 14.99 -3.50
N THR A 210 6.86 15.06 -4.82
CA THR A 210 7.09 16.30 -5.58
C THR A 210 5.96 17.29 -5.29
N VAL A 211 6.29 18.48 -4.78
CA VAL A 211 5.32 19.50 -4.39
C VAL A 211 4.90 20.37 -5.58
N ASP A 212 5.83 20.61 -6.54
CA ASP A 212 5.49 21.22 -7.83
C ASP A 212 5.36 20.12 -8.89
N THR A 213 4.16 19.56 -9.03
CA THR A 213 3.91 18.43 -9.93
C THR A 213 4.15 18.75 -11.40
N SER A 214 4.15 20.02 -11.80
CA SER A 214 4.48 20.44 -13.17
C SER A 214 5.93 20.12 -13.55
N ARG A 215 6.81 20.00 -12.56
CA ARG A 215 8.22 19.65 -12.69
C ARG A 215 8.54 18.19 -12.32
N GLY A 216 7.52 17.33 -12.26
CA GLY A 216 7.67 15.94 -11.85
C GLY A 216 8.71 15.17 -12.68
N ASN A 217 8.69 15.31 -14.02
CA ASN A 217 9.64 14.64 -14.87
C ASN A 217 11.11 15.00 -14.56
N GLU A 218 11.39 16.24 -14.13
CA GLU A 218 12.75 16.67 -13.75
C GLU A 218 13.22 15.93 -12.48
N VAL A 219 12.33 15.76 -11.50
CA VAL A 219 12.63 15.00 -10.27
C VAL A 219 12.87 13.53 -10.57
N TYR A 220 12.02 12.93 -11.41
CA TYR A 220 12.15 11.52 -11.81
C TYR A 220 13.50 11.27 -12.48
N GLU A 221 13.85 12.09 -13.47
CA GLU A 221 15.10 11.96 -14.22
C GLU A 221 16.33 12.21 -13.34
N ALA A 222 16.28 13.21 -12.46
CA ALA A 222 17.38 13.47 -11.53
C ALA A 222 17.65 12.27 -10.59
N ILE A 223 16.59 11.58 -10.13
CA ILE A 223 16.73 10.38 -9.31
C ILE A 223 17.32 9.23 -10.14
N MET A 224 16.84 9.02 -11.38
CA MET A 224 17.35 7.98 -12.28
C MET A 224 18.82 8.21 -12.63
N ASP A 225 19.20 9.45 -12.97
CA ASP A 225 20.58 9.80 -13.31
C ASP A 225 21.52 9.62 -12.11
N ALA A 226 21.11 10.11 -10.92
CA ALA A 226 21.90 9.93 -9.70
C ALA A 226 22.02 8.45 -9.30
N GLY A 227 20.98 7.66 -9.59
CA GLY A 227 20.89 6.24 -9.25
C GLY A 227 21.66 5.30 -10.19
N ALA A 228 22.12 5.78 -11.35
CA ALA A 228 22.77 4.95 -12.36
C ALA A 228 23.95 4.13 -11.81
N GLU A 229 24.82 4.73 -11.00
CA GLU A 229 25.95 4.05 -10.35
C GLU A 229 25.53 3.01 -9.29
N PHE A 230 24.31 3.12 -8.75
CA PHE A 230 23.76 2.20 -7.78
C PHE A 230 22.94 1.07 -8.43
N GLY A 231 22.83 1.07 -9.75
CA GLY A 231 22.06 0.09 -10.52
C GLY A 231 20.56 0.28 -10.39
N ILE A 232 20.11 1.55 -10.33
CA ILE A 232 18.68 1.87 -10.26
C ILE A 232 17.91 1.31 -11.45
N LYS A 233 16.74 0.75 -11.18
CA LYS A 233 15.79 0.36 -12.21
C LYS A 233 14.44 1.02 -11.98
N PRO A 234 13.75 1.50 -13.03
CA PRO A 234 12.34 1.77 -12.93
C PRO A 234 11.61 0.43 -12.78
N THR A 235 10.60 0.38 -11.93
CA THR A 235 9.85 -0.86 -11.68
C THR A 235 8.37 -0.56 -11.49
N GLY A 236 7.54 -1.58 -11.68
CA GLY A 236 6.16 -1.59 -11.22
C GLY A 236 6.01 -2.19 -9.82
N PRO A 237 4.77 -2.30 -9.30
CA PRO A 237 4.49 -2.90 -8.00
C PRO A 237 4.99 -4.33 -7.90
N SER A 238 5.75 -4.64 -6.84
CA SER A 238 6.22 -6.00 -6.59
C SER A 238 5.22 -6.80 -5.77
N ASP A 239 4.35 -7.56 -6.44
CA ASP A 239 3.43 -8.46 -5.77
C ASP A 239 4.15 -9.54 -4.96
N ILE A 240 5.31 -10.00 -5.41
CA ILE A 240 6.14 -10.96 -4.66
C ILE A 240 6.48 -10.34 -3.30
N ARG A 241 7.05 -9.15 -3.29
CA ARG A 241 7.59 -8.56 -2.06
C ARG A 241 6.49 -8.09 -1.09
N ARG A 242 5.37 -7.54 -1.59
CA ARG A 242 4.25 -7.17 -0.73
C ARG A 242 3.66 -8.39 -0.02
N ILE A 243 3.50 -9.52 -0.76
CA ILE A 243 2.97 -10.75 -0.17
C ILE A 243 3.95 -11.30 0.86
N GLU A 244 5.26 -11.37 0.55
CA GLU A 244 6.30 -11.76 1.51
C GLU A 244 6.23 -10.94 2.81
N GLY A 245 6.01 -9.63 2.70
CA GLY A 245 5.91 -8.69 3.82
C GLY A 245 4.55 -8.61 4.50
N ALA A 246 3.57 -9.40 4.05
CA ALA A 246 2.17 -9.36 4.49
C ALA A 246 1.56 -7.94 4.36
N ILE A 247 1.84 -7.27 3.24
CA ILE A 247 1.22 -6.01 2.89
C ILE A 247 -0.01 -6.32 2.03
N PHE A 248 -1.18 -6.01 2.55
CA PHE A 248 -2.44 -6.21 1.85
C PHE A 248 -2.64 -5.14 0.77
N ASN A 249 -3.41 -5.50 -0.24
CA ASN A 249 -3.81 -4.61 -1.31
C ASN A 249 -5.33 -4.38 -1.23
N TRP A 250 -5.73 -3.12 -1.01
CA TRP A 250 -7.15 -2.76 -1.03
C TRP A 250 -7.74 -3.00 -2.42
N GLY A 251 -8.92 -3.61 -2.46
CA GLY A 251 -9.55 -4.09 -3.69
C GLY A 251 -9.25 -5.56 -4.02
N ALA A 252 -8.03 -6.04 -3.74
CA ALA A 252 -7.66 -7.45 -3.91
C ALA A 252 -7.94 -8.25 -2.64
N ASP A 253 -7.25 -7.90 -1.54
CA ASP A 253 -7.26 -8.67 -0.30
C ASP A 253 -8.35 -8.23 0.67
N MET A 254 -8.68 -6.94 0.67
CA MET A 254 -9.72 -6.33 1.49
C MET A 254 -10.53 -5.30 0.72
N THR A 255 -11.73 -5.02 1.19
CA THR A 255 -12.66 -4.00 0.69
C THR A 255 -13.45 -3.43 1.87
N TYR A 256 -14.39 -2.52 1.60
CA TYR A 256 -15.32 -2.00 2.62
C TYR A 256 -16.23 -3.10 3.25
N GLU A 257 -16.28 -4.30 2.67
CA GLU A 257 -16.98 -5.46 3.27
C GLU A 257 -16.17 -6.15 4.37
N ASN A 258 -14.95 -5.70 4.62
CA ASN A 258 -14.05 -6.27 5.60
C ASN A 258 -13.73 -5.24 6.69
N ASN A 259 -13.44 -5.73 7.89
CA ASN A 259 -13.10 -4.90 9.03
C ASN A 259 -11.71 -5.23 9.59
N PRO A 260 -11.11 -4.33 10.39
CA PRO A 260 -9.77 -4.53 10.95
C PRO A 260 -9.60 -5.84 11.74
N VAL A 261 -10.65 -6.32 12.42
CA VAL A 261 -10.57 -7.55 13.24
C VAL A 261 -10.48 -8.80 12.37
N GLU A 262 -11.24 -8.86 11.27
CA GLU A 262 -11.15 -9.93 10.28
C GLU A 262 -9.77 -9.98 9.61
N MET A 263 -9.17 -8.79 9.41
CA MET A 263 -7.88 -8.63 8.74
C MET A 263 -6.66 -8.89 9.65
N GLY A 264 -6.84 -9.04 10.97
CA GLY A 264 -5.73 -9.05 11.92
C GLY A 264 -4.99 -7.70 11.99
N LEU A 265 -5.69 -6.61 11.67
CA LEU A 265 -5.21 -5.23 11.74
C LEU A 265 -5.79 -4.47 12.93
N ASP A 266 -6.41 -5.17 13.87
CA ASP A 266 -6.97 -4.65 15.12
C ASP A 266 -5.95 -3.89 15.99
N ARG A 267 -4.64 -4.16 15.81
CA ARG A 267 -3.55 -3.36 16.37
C ARG A 267 -3.51 -1.90 15.87
N LEU A 268 -4.24 -1.57 14.80
CA LEU A 268 -4.39 -0.22 14.27
C LEU A 268 -5.66 0.47 14.79
N VAL A 269 -6.36 -0.15 15.71
CA VAL A 269 -7.53 0.40 16.40
C VAL A 269 -7.12 0.71 17.84
N ASP A 270 -7.21 1.97 18.22
CA ASP A 270 -6.95 2.38 19.60
C ASP A 270 -8.25 2.25 20.40
N TRP A 271 -8.38 1.12 21.07
CA TRP A 271 -9.59 0.68 21.78
C TRP A 271 -9.95 1.54 23.00
N ASP A 272 -9.03 2.37 23.49
CA ASP A 272 -9.23 3.25 24.64
C ASP A 272 -9.81 4.63 24.24
N LEU A 273 -9.86 4.96 22.93
CA LEU A 273 -10.49 6.18 22.45
C LEU A 273 -12.01 6.16 22.73
N PRO A 274 -12.66 7.29 23.04
CA PRO A 274 -14.10 7.37 23.15
C PRO A 274 -14.79 7.11 21.80
N ASP A 275 -16.05 6.61 21.82
CA ASP A 275 -16.75 6.23 20.58
C ASP A 275 -16.89 7.39 19.59
N GLU A 276 -17.04 8.61 20.09
CA GLU A 276 -17.17 9.83 19.29
C GLU A 276 -15.88 10.29 18.63
N ALA A 277 -14.72 9.75 18.99
CA ALA A 277 -13.45 10.11 18.39
C ALA A 277 -13.35 9.67 16.94
N SER A 278 -13.98 8.54 16.59
CA SER A 278 -14.06 8.09 15.20
C SER A 278 -15.43 7.48 14.91
N ILE A 279 -15.94 7.73 13.71
CA ILE A 279 -17.24 7.23 13.26
C ILE A 279 -17.37 5.70 13.32
N SER A 280 -16.24 4.99 13.34
CA SER A 280 -16.19 3.52 13.26
C SER A 280 -16.07 2.80 14.61
N LEU A 281 -15.60 3.50 15.67
CA LEU A 281 -15.20 2.83 16.93
C LEU A 281 -16.35 2.05 17.60
N ALA A 282 -17.55 2.61 17.66
CA ALA A 282 -18.70 1.93 18.24
C ALA A 282 -19.04 0.62 17.50
N ALA A 283 -18.95 0.61 16.18
CA ALA A 283 -19.16 -0.59 15.37
C ALA A 283 -18.02 -1.60 15.56
N LEU A 284 -16.77 -1.14 15.53
CA LEU A 284 -15.60 -2.01 15.69
C LEU A 284 -15.57 -2.70 17.05
N ARG A 285 -15.99 -2.02 18.14
CA ARG A 285 -16.12 -2.66 19.45
C ARG A 285 -17.19 -3.76 19.43
N ARG A 286 -18.36 -3.51 18.83
CA ARG A 286 -19.39 -4.55 18.70
C ARG A 286 -18.88 -5.75 17.91
N ILE A 287 -18.14 -5.52 16.81
CA ILE A 287 -17.54 -6.59 15.99
C ILE A 287 -16.52 -7.39 16.80
N ARG A 288 -15.63 -6.72 17.52
CA ARG A 288 -14.62 -7.37 18.37
C ARG A 288 -15.28 -8.24 19.43
N ASP A 289 -16.25 -7.71 20.14
CA ASP A 289 -16.91 -8.37 21.28
C ASP A 289 -17.79 -9.55 20.83
N ALA A 290 -18.41 -9.47 19.66
CA ALA A 290 -19.14 -10.57 19.04
C ALA A 290 -18.23 -11.65 18.45
N GLY A 291 -16.97 -11.32 18.15
CA GLY A 291 -16.07 -12.16 17.38
C GLY A 291 -16.37 -12.15 15.89
N VAL A 292 -15.44 -12.64 15.08
CA VAL A 292 -15.57 -12.64 13.62
C VAL A 292 -15.76 -14.07 13.09
N ALA A 293 -16.60 -14.19 12.06
CA ALA A 293 -16.91 -15.48 11.45
C ALA A 293 -15.81 -15.97 10.49
N ARG A 294 -14.98 -15.06 9.98
CA ARG A 294 -13.92 -15.34 9.01
C ARG A 294 -12.68 -14.50 9.31
N ARG A 295 -11.53 -14.96 8.83
CA ARG A 295 -10.25 -14.23 8.91
C ARG A 295 -9.45 -14.36 7.63
N ILE A 296 -8.61 -13.38 7.35
CA ILE A 296 -7.53 -13.54 6.37
C ILE A 296 -6.34 -14.18 7.06
N VAL A 297 -5.72 -15.16 6.36
CA VAL A 297 -4.57 -15.91 6.87
C VAL A 297 -3.49 -16.00 5.79
N GLY A 298 -2.24 -16.15 6.21
CA GLY A 298 -1.14 -16.55 5.32
C GLY A 298 -1.24 -18.02 5.00
N VAL A 299 -0.94 -18.38 3.75
CA VAL A 299 -0.92 -19.78 3.30
C VAL A 299 0.33 -20.07 2.48
N GLU A 300 0.89 -21.28 2.67
CA GLU A 300 1.92 -21.88 1.81
C GLU A 300 1.28 -23.00 0.99
N PHE A 301 1.54 -23.03 -0.33
CA PHE A 301 0.99 -24.05 -1.21
C PHE A 301 2.05 -25.07 -1.61
N GLY A 302 1.64 -26.33 -1.66
CA GLY A 302 2.44 -27.39 -2.24
C GLY A 302 2.42 -27.39 -3.78
N GLY A 303 3.29 -28.21 -4.37
CA GLY A 303 3.41 -28.41 -5.81
C GLY A 303 4.38 -27.44 -6.49
N ASP A 304 4.39 -27.46 -7.83
CA ASP A 304 5.31 -26.67 -8.65
C ASP A 304 5.13 -25.16 -8.42
N PRO A 305 6.19 -24.35 -8.65
CA PRO A 305 6.11 -22.90 -8.62
C PRO A 305 4.94 -22.34 -9.44
N PHE A 306 4.22 -21.37 -8.87
CA PHE A 306 3.23 -20.63 -9.65
C PHE A 306 3.91 -19.78 -10.71
N GLU A 307 3.41 -19.81 -11.93
CA GLU A 307 3.98 -19.08 -13.05
C GLU A 307 3.71 -17.58 -13.01
N ALA A 308 2.66 -17.16 -12.28
CA ALA A 308 2.24 -15.77 -12.15
C ALA A 308 1.41 -15.56 -10.88
N LEU A 309 1.13 -14.29 -10.56
CA LEU A 309 0.09 -13.90 -9.60
C LEU A 309 -1.26 -14.44 -10.08
N ASN A 310 -2.07 -14.94 -9.16
CA ASN A 310 -3.41 -15.43 -9.50
C ASN A 310 -4.27 -14.36 -10.18
N ALA A 311 -4.80 -14.66 -11.36
CA ALA A 311 -5.63 -13.74 -12.13
C ALA A 311 -7.04 -13.57 -11.54
N THR A 312 -7.50 -14.57 -10.77
CA THR A 312 -8.82 -14.58 -10.12
C THR A 312 -8.71 -15.05 -8.67
N LYS A 313 -9.74 -14.79 -7.88
CA LYS A 313 -9.83 -15.29 -6.50
C LYS A 313 -10.14 -16.79 -6.52
N TRP A 314 -9.19 -17.62 -6.07
CA TRP A 314 -9.35 -19.09 -6.09
C TRP A 314 -10.22 -19.56 -4.93
N PRO A 315 -11.17 -20.49 -5.17
CA PRO A 315 -11.99 -21.08 -4.12
C PRO A 315 -11.15 -21.91 -3.13
N VAL A 316 -11.39 -21.71 -1.83
CA VAL A 316 -11.02 -22.66 -0.78
C VAL A 316 -12.22 -23.60 -0.59
N VAL A 317 -12.01 -24.90 -0.70
CA VAL A 317 -13.09 -25.89 -0.72
C VAL A 317 -12.94 -26.95 0.38
N GLU A 318 -14.06 -27.38 0.95
CA GLU A 318 -14.13 -28.49 1.89
C GLU A 318 -15.39 -29.32 1.58
N GLY A 319 -15.23 -30.63 1.37
CA GLY A 319 -16.35 -31.51 1.01
C GLY A 319 -17.10 -31.10 -0.26
N GLY A 320 -16.40 -30.52 -1.25
CA GLY A 320 -16.99 -30.01 -2.49
C GLY A 320 -17.74 -28.68 -2.35
N ARG A 321 -17.72 -28.05 -1.19
CA ARG A 321 -18.36 -26.74 -0.95
C ARG A 321 -17.28 -25.66 -0.79
N ARG A 322 -17.52 -24.49 -1.39
CA ARG A 322 -16.69 -23.31 -1.16
C ARG A 322 -16.88 -22.80 0.27
N ILE A 323 -15.77 -22.73 1.02
CA ILE A 323 -15.73 -22.20 2.39
C ILE A 323 -14.96 -20.88 2.51
N GLY A 324 -14.17 -20.53 1.47
CA GLY A 324 -13.33 -19.35 1.47
C GLY A 324 -12.81 -18.99 0.11
N LYS A 325 -11.80 -18.14 0.07
CA LYS A 325 -11.14 -17.70 -1.17
C LYS A 325 -9.69 -17.31 -0.91
N VAL A 326 -8.79 -17.64 -1.84
CA VAL A 326 -7.45 -17.05 -1.95
C VAL A 326 -7.57 -15.75 -2.73
N THR A 327 -7.00 -14.67 -2.21
CA THR A 327 -7.07 -13.34 -2.84
C THR A 327 -5.81 -12.97 -3.59
N SER A 328 -4.65 -13.37 -3.05
CA SER A 328 -3.35 -13.14 -3.65
C SER A 328 -2.47 -14.37 -3.42
N ALA A 329 -1.84 -14.88 -4.48
CA ALA A 329 -0.91 -16.00 -4.39
C ALA A 329 0.14 -15.90 -5.48
N ILE A 330 1.41 -16.15 -5.13
CA ILE A 330 2.55 -16.05 -6.02
C ILE A 330 3.67 -16.99 -5.57
N HIS A 331 4.58 -17.33 -6.48
CA HIS A 331 5.85 -17.95 -6.11
C HIS A 331 6.83 -16.90 -5.58
N SER A 332 7.42 -17.15 -4.40
CA SER A 332 8.54 -16.36 -3.87
C SER A 332 9.86 -17.04 -4.21
N PRO A 333 10.68 -16.47 -5.09
CA PRO A 333 12.00 -17.03 -5.40
C PRO A 333 12.94 -17.06 -4.18
N ARG A 334 12.85 -16.05 -3.31
CA ARG A 334 13.61 -15.94 -2.06
C ARG A 334 13.34 -17.11 -1.12
N LEU A 335 12.07 -17.49 -0.98
CA LEU A 335 11.64 -18.58 -0.09
C LEU A 335 11.68 -19.95 -0.77
N GLY A 336 11.69 -19.99 -2.12
CA GLY A 336 11.47 -21.22 -2.88
C GLY A 336 10.09 -21.84 -2.64
N LYS A 337 9.08 -21.01 -2.35
CA LYS A 337 7.73 -21.43 -1.95
C LYS A 337 6.65 -20.65 -2.67
N ASN A 338 5.51 -21.27 -2.85
CA ASN A 338 4.27 -20.59 -3.23
C ASN A 338 3.59 -20.08 -1.96
N ILE A 339 3.36 -18.78 -1.88
CA ILE A 339 2.78 -18.09 -0.72
C ILE A 339 1.57 -17.27 -1.13
N GLY A 340 0.70 -16.96 -0.18
CA GLY A 340 -0.47 -16.14 -0.47
C GLY A 340 -1.34 -15.83 0.73
N PHE A 341 -2.45 -15.14 0.45
CA PHE A 341 -3.46 -14.80 1.45
C PHE A 341 -4.78 -15.50 1.14
N ALA A 342 -5.40 -16.05 2.18
CA ALA A 342 -6.69 -16.72 2.06
C ALA A 342 -7.68 -16.21 3.12
N TRP A 343 -8.90 -15.93 2.69
CA TRP A 343 -10.05 -15.79 3.56
C TRP A 343 -10.61 -17.15 3.89
N VAL A 344 -10.72 -17.46 5.18
CA VAL A 344 -11.25 -18.74 5.67
C VAL A 344 -12.18 -18.51 6.87
N PRO A 345 -13.09 -19.44 7.18
CA PRO A 345 -13.82 -19.43 8.45
C PRO A 345 -12.86 -19.40 9.63
N THR A 346 -13.25 -18.74 10.72
CA THR A 346 -12.40 -18.58 11.90
C THR A 346 -11.96 -19.92 12.49
N ASP A 347 -12.77 -20.97 12.43
CA ASP A 347 -12.44 -22.33 12.87
C ASP A 347 -11.46 -23.07 11.92
N ARG A 348 -11.12 -22.48 10.78
CA ARG A 348 -10.11 -22.97 9.83
C ARG A 348 -8.86 -22.07 9.76
N SER A 349 -8.76 -21.05 10.61
CA SER A 349 -7.69 -20.06 10.59
C SER A 349 -6.47 -20.42 11.44
N SER A 350 -6.48 -21.54 12.18
CA SER A 350 -5.36 -21.95 13.05
C SER A 350 -4.15 -22.37 12.22
N LEU A 351 -2.95 -22.03 12.73
CA LEU A 351 -1.68 -22.43 12.12
C LEU A 351 -1.60 -23.95 11.94
N GLY A 352 -1.06 -24.39 10.80
CA GLY A 352 -0.96 -25.78 10.44
C GLY A 352 -2.25 -26.38 9.84
N THR A 353 -3.35 -25.64 9.79
CA THR A 353 -4.59 -26.11 9.14
C THR A 353 -4.36 -26.34 7.67
N SER A 354 -4.69 -27.55 7.18
CA SER A 354 -4.62 -27.91 5.78
C SER A 354 -5.91 -27.50 5.07
N LEU A 355 -5.78 -26.85 3.93
CA LEU A 355 -6.85 -26.34 3.09
C LEU A 355 -6.73 -26.93 1.69
N THR A 356 -7.86 -27.18 1.02
CA THR A 356 -7.87 -27.49 -0.41
C THR A 356 -8.25 -26.24 -1.18
N VAL A 357 -7.42 -25.85 -2.16
CA VAL A 357 -7.62 -24.68 -3.01
C VAL A 357 -7.72 -25.10 -4.47
N GLU A 358 -8.77 -24.68 -5.15
CA GLU A 358 -8.94 -24.88 -6.59
C GLU A 358 -8.23 -23.74 -7.33
N THR A 359 -7.04 -24.01 -7.84
CA THR A 359 -6.25 -23.03 -8.62
C THR A 359 -6.48 -23.20 -10.12
N GLU A 360 -6.04 -22.26 -10.92
CA GLU A 360 -6.05 -22.38 -12.39
C GLU A 360 -5.13 -23.50 -12.93
N TRP A 361 -4.21 -24.00 -12.11
CA TRP A 361 -3.34 -25.15 -12.40
C TRP A 361 -3.81 -26.45 -11.70
N GLY A 362 -5.07 -26.52 -11.28
CA GLY A 362 -5.66 -27.65 -10.58
C GLY A 362 -5.73 -27.50 -9.07
N ALA A 363 -6.25 -28.52 -8.40
CA ALA A 363 -6.38 -28.50 -6.94
C ALA A 363 -5.00 -28.57 -6.26
N ARG A 364 -4.78 -27.69 -5.27
CA ARG A 364 -3.56 -27.64 -4.47
C ARG A 364 -3.91 -27.74 -2.98
N THR A 365 -3.02 -28.37 -2.22
CA THR A 365 -3.05 -28.29 -0.78
C THR A 365 -2.33 -27.02 -0.35
N ALA A 366 -2.95 -26.25 0.53
CA ALA A 366 -2.36 -25.10 1.18
C ALA A 366 -2.36 -25.29 2.70
N VAL A 367 -1.36 -24.78 3.40
CA VAL A 367 -1.25 -24.86 4.86
C VAL A 367 -1.26 -23.43 5.42
N VAL A 368 -2.07 -23.19 6.43
CA VAL A 368 -2.10 -21.90 7.14
C VAL A 368 -0.79 -21.72 7.90
N VAL A 369 -0.13 -20.58 7.65
CA VAL A 369 1.17 -20.23 8.24
C VAL A 369 1.16 -18.82 8.84
N GLU A 370 2.19 -18.49 9.61
CA GLU A 370 2.39 -17.15 10.15
C GLU A 370 2.68 -16.12 9.05
N MET A 371 2.27 -14.89 9.29
CA MET A 371 2.60 -13.69 8.50
C MET A 371 3.29 -12.65 9.38
N PRO A 372 4.22 -11.85 8.83
CA PRO A 372 4.77 -11.88 7.47
C PRO A 372 5.60 -13.13 7.18
N PHE A 373 5.67 -13.53 5.90
CA PHE A 373 6.49 -14.70 5.47
C PHE A 373 7.99 -14.41 5.53
N VAL A 374 8.37 -13.13 5.38
CA VAL A 374 9.74 -12.63 5.44
C VAL A 374 9.80 -11.47 6.41
N ASP A 375 10.84 -11.44 7.26
CA ASP A 375 11.12 -10.37 8.22
C ASP A 375 9.94 -10.04 9.14
N PRO A 376 9.44 -10.99 9.94
CA PRO A 376 8.29 -10.76 10.82
C PRO A 376 8.53 -9.65 11.87
N SER A 377 9.77 -9.36 12.19
CA SER A 377 10.16 -8.28 13.11
C SER A 377 10.35 -6.92 12.42
N LYS A 378 10.17 -6.83 11.10
CA LYS A 378 10.34 -5.62 10.28
C LYS A 378 11.68 -4.91 10.47
N GLN A 379 12.76 -5.69 10.55
CA GLN A 379 14.11 -5.13 10.70
C GLN A 379 14.64 -4.53 9.39
N ILE A 380 14.26 -5.11 8.24
CA ILE A 380 14.70 -4.64 6.92
C ILE A 380 14.26 -3.20 6.66
N PRO A 381 12.95 -2.83 6.72
CA PRO A 381 12.54 -1.46 6.41
C PRO A 381 13.02 -0.43 7.44
N VAL A 382 13.28 -0.81 8.68
CA VAL A 382 13.76 0.12 9.71
C VAL A 382 15.28 0.29 9.74
N SER A 383 16.03 -0.60 9.05
CA SER A 383 17.49 -0.61 9.01
C SER A 383 18.13 0.69 8.48
#